data_2db6df61244ef78e0bd201004d97b84b
#
_entry.id   2db6df61244ef78e0bd201004d97b84b
#
_cell.length_a   1.000
_cell.length_b   1.000
_cell.length_c   1.000
_cell.angle_alpha   90.00
_cell.angle_beta   90.00
_cell.angle_gamma   90.00
#
_symmetry.space_group_name_H-M   'P 1'
#
loop_
_entity.id
_entity.type
_entity.pdbx_description
1 polymer ?
#
loop_
_entity_poly.entity_id
_entity_poly.type
_entity_poly.pdbx_seq_one_letter_code
_entity_poly.pdbx_strand_id
1 'polypeptide(L)'
;MKTSRITNYDPTLSVEENAANNNVTTAAIRSYIQARGIDRATERQIYLYNKVKEYVRENPKAKAPQVAEALGLSPNTVRRYLKMAEEPKPKEKKTATINQADKLKFISVSESQTDILKTILDIHLPKRKNFQCDLTAWKLGFYKNGLPKPLYCYDKYASILGNDEVRDLAEFETDWHDGTFDNIVIDLPCSVEAPSTKSRFDVSTHFSSLPELLQEHEKMLRLAYRKMQTDGILIYKTMDFTYCGFPYWLSDEVLRMAKEIGFELADKYIYIDPKHRKIDRRRTRFTASVPAHAYFFVFRKLRQVNAQS
;
A
#
# COMPACT_ATOMS: atom_id res chain seq x y z
N MET A 1 33.85 12.35 3.96
CA MET A 1 33.68 11.05 3.31
C MET A 1 32.92 11.27 2.02
N LYS A 2 33.51 10.92 0.85
CA LYS A 2 32.81 11.07 -0.44
C LYS A 2 31.74 9.97 -0.53
N THR A 3 30.48 10.32 -0.42
CA THR A 3 29.35 9.42 -0.70
C THR A 3 29.42 9.06 -2.18
N SER A 4 29.88 7.86 -2.51
CA SER A 4 29.83 7.32 -3.85
C SER A 4 28.38 7.22 -4.28
N ARG A 5 27.99 8.02 -5.28
CA ARG A 5 26.65 7.97 -5.87
C ARG A 5 26.54 6.69 -6.69
N ILE A 6 25.92 5.66 -6.13
CA ILE A 6 25.47 4.50 -6.89
C ILE A 6 24.16 4.93 -7.55
N THR A 7 24.21 5.20 -8.87
CA THR A 7 23.09 5.75 -9.65
C THR A 7 22.39 4.69 -10.49
N ASN A 8 23.08 3.58 -10.81
CA ASN A 8 22.60 2.53 -11.72
C ASN A 8 22.77 1.15 -11.08
N TYR A 9 22.02 0.89 -10.01
CA TYR A 9 21.98 -0.44 -9.43
C TYR A 9 20.99 -1.32 -10.22
N ASP A 10 21.48 -2.45 -10.73
CA ASP A 10 20.66 -3.45 -11.43
C ASP A 10 20.62 -4.74 -10.61
N PRO A 11 19.44 -5.16 -10.09
CA PRO A 11 19.33 -6.37 -9.27
C PRO A 11 19.62 -7.66 -10.03
N THR A 12 19.69 -7.61 -11.35
CA THR A 12 19.97 -8.79 -12.20
C THR A 12 21.45 -9.08 -12.32
N LEU A 13 22.29 -8.05 -12.18
CA LEU A 13 23.72 -8.15 -12.27
C LEU A 13 24.34 -8.65 -10.95
N SER A 14 25.50 -9.25 -11.03
CA SER A 14 26.32 -9.60 -9.85
C SER A 14 26.74 -8.34 -9.08
N VAL A 15 27.25 -8.51 -7.86
CA VAL A 15 27.84 -7.40 -7.10
C VAL A 15 29.03 -6.81 -7.81
N GLU A 16 29.81 -7.65 -8.47
CA GLU A 16 30.98 -7.30 -9.24
C GLU A 16 30.64 -6.48 -10.48
N GLU A 17 29.62 -6.88 -11.24
CA GLU A 17 29.12 -6.16 -12.41
C GLU A 17 28.51 -4.81 -12.02
N ASN A 18 27.71 -4.78 -10.95
CA ASN A 18 27.19 -3.52 -10.42
C ASN A 18 28.31 -2.57 -9.95
N ALA A 19 29.35 -3.11 -9.35
CA ALA A 19 30.50 -2.32 -8.92
C ALA A 19 31.23 -1.71 -10.12
N ALA A 20 31.44 -2.50 -11.17
CA ALA A 20 32.07 -2.04 -12.41
C ALA A 20 31.20 -0.95 -13.10
N ASN A 21 29.90 -1.17 -13.24
CA ASN A 21 28.98 -0.24 -13.90
C ASN A 21 28.82 1.10 -13.17
N ASN A 22 29.03 1.12 -11.86
CA ASN A 22 28.96 2.34 -11.06
C ASN A 22 30.34 2.92 -10.72
N ASN A 23 31.41 2.30 -11.19
CA ASN A 23 32.79 2.69 -10.88
C ASN A 23 33.08 2.81 -9.37
N VAL A 24 32.61 1.81 -8.62
CA VAL A 24 32.75 1.70 -7.16
C VAL A 24 33.32 0.33 -6.76
N THR A 25 33.63 0.15 -5.50
CA THR A 25 34.09 -1.15 -4.98
C THR A 25 32.89 -2.08 -4.72
N THR A 26 33.12 -3.38 -4.75
CA THR A 26 32.13 -4.40 -4.38
C THR A 26 31.64 -4.21 -2.94
N ALA A 27 32.50 -3.72 -2.05
CA ALA A 27 32.13 -3.38 -0.67
C ALA A 27 31.11 -2.22 -0.62
N ALA A 28 31.25 -1.22 -1.50
CA ALA A 28 30.30 -0.11 -1.59
C ALA A 28 28.92 -0.60 -2.06
N ILE A 29 28.86 -1.52 -3.04
CA ILE A 29 27.60 -2.14 -3.48
C ILE A 29 26.98 -2.97 -2.36
N ARG A 30 27.74 -3.76 -1.62
CA ARG A 30 27.21 -4.54 -0.48
C ARG A 30 26.64 -3.63 0.61
N SER A 31 27.35 -2.55 0.95
CA SER A 31 26.86 -1.55 1.91
C SER A 31 25.60 -0.84 1.40
N TYR A 32 25.52 -0.54 0.11
CA TYR A 32 24.33 0.05 -0.52
C TYR A 32 23.13 -0.89 -0.41
N ILE A 33 23.31 -2.18 -0.73
CA ILE A 33 22.29 -3.21 -0.65
C ILE A 33 21.79 -3.36 0.80
N GLN A 34 22.73 -3.44 1.76
CA GLN A 34 22.42 -3.59 3.17
C GLN A 34 21.71 -2.35 3.74
N ALA A 35 22.21 -1.15 3.43
CA ALA A 35 21.64 0.11 3.92
C ALA A 35 20.21 0.36 3.40
N ARG A 36 19.85 -0.21 2.24
CA ARG A 36 18.53 -0.09 1.64
C ARG A 36 17.62 -1.30 1.85
N GLY A 37 18.08 -2.29 2.60
CA GLY A 37 17.31 -3.52 2.84
C GLY A 37 16.94 -4.28 1.56
N ILE A 38 17.74 -4.16 0.49
CA ILE A 38 17.47 -4.77 -0.81
C ILE A 38 17.57 -6.28 -0.71
N ASP A 39 16.44 -6.98 -0.84
CA ASP A 39 16.43 -8.43 -1.05
C ASP A 39 16.68 -8.75 -2.53
N ARG A 40 17.94 -8.88 -2.88
CA ARG A 40 18.38 -9.20 -4.25
C ARG A 40 17.71 -10.44 -4.84
N ALA A 41 17.42 -11.44 -4.03
CA ALA A 41 16.79 -12.67 -4.50
C ALA A 41 15.36 -12.40 -4.99
N THR A 42 14.60 -11.67 -4.19
CA THR A 42 13.24 -11.26 -4.50
C THR A 42 13.19 -10.27 -5.67
N GLU A 43 14.05 -9.24 -5.68
CA GLU A 43 14.09 -8.27 -6.78
C GLU A 43 14.46 -8.91 -8.12
N ARG A 44 15.47 -9.77 -8.12
CA ARG A 44 15.86 -10.54 -9.31
C ARG A 44 14.71 -11.46 -9.79
N GLN A 45 14.01 -12.07 -8.86
CA GLN A 45 12.86 -12.92 -9.19
C GLN A 45 11.73 -12.13 -9.85
N ILE A 46 11.38 -10.96 -9.32
CA ILE A 46 10.36 -10.05 -9.85
C ILE A 46 10.77 -9.55 -11.25
N TYR A 47 12.01 -9.11 -11.41
CA TYR A 47 12.52 -8.65 -12.69
C TYR A 47 12.45 -9.75 -13.77
N LEU A 48 12.94 -10.95 -13.46
CA LEU A 48 12.93 -12.07 -14.39
C LEU A 48 11.50 -12.54 -14.74
N TYR A 49 10.60 -12.50 -13.76
CA TYR A 49 9.18 -12.78 -13.98
C TYR A 49 8.58 -11.77 -14.97
N ASN A 50 8.82 -10.47 -14.78
CA ASN A 50 8.33 -9.42 -15.65
C ASN A 50 8.89 -9.56 -17.08
N LYS A 51 10.19 -9.86 -17.22
CA LYS A 51 10.82 -10.12 -18.53
C LYS A 51 10.18 -11.31 -19.25
N VAL A 52 9.93 -12.40 -18.55
CA VAL A 52 9.27 -13.58 -19.13
C VAL A 52 7.84 -13.22 -19.56
N LYS A 53 7.11 -12.49 -18.73
CA LYS A 53 5.73 -12.05 -19.04
C LYS A 53 5.68 -11.13 -20.26
N GLU A 54 6.59 -10.19 -20.36
CA GLU A 54 6.70 -9.26 -21.51
C GLU A 54 7.03 -10.00 -22.81
N TYR A 55 8.04 -10.86 -22.79
CA TYR A 55 8.43 -11.65 -23.94
C TYR A 55 7.29 -12.55 -24.46
N VAL A 56 6.55 -13.19 -23.56
CA VAL A 56 5.41 -14.05 -23.95
C VAL A 56 4.23 -13.22 -24.47
N ARG A 57 4.03 -12.00 -23.96
CA ARG A 57 3.02 -11.07 -24.51
C ARG A 57 3.33 -10.70 -25.95
N GLU A 58 4.60 -10.49 -26.27
CA GLU A 58 5.06 -10.15 -27.62
C GLU A 58 5.16 -11.38 -28.53
N ASN A 59 5.37 -12.55 -27.95
CA ASN A 59 5.52 -13.82 -28.65
C ASN A 59 4.55 -14.89 -28.12
N PRO A 60 3.23 -14.78 -28.35
CA PRO A 60 2.21 -15.62 -27.70
C PRO A 60 2.31 -17.12 -28.00
N LYS A 61 3.01 -17.50 -29.07
CA LYS A 61 3.18 -18.91 -29.49
C LYS A 61 4.53 -19.50 -29.02
N ALA A 62 5.38 -18.72 -28.35
CA ALA A 62 6.70 -19.17 -27.91
C ALA A 62 6.55 -20.19 -26.78
N LYS A 63 7.23 -21.34 -26.93
CA LYS A 63 7.29 -22.40 -25.91
C LYS A 63 8.40 -22.09 -24.89
N ALA A 64 8.31 -22.64 -23.68
CA ALA A 64 9.26 -22.41 -22.61
C ALA A 64 10.76 -22.56 -22.98
N PRO A 65 11.19 -23.54 -23.83
CA PRO A 65 12.57 -23.59 -24.27
C PRO A 65 13.00 -22.37 -25.11
N GLN A 66 12.15 -21.89 -25.99
CA GLN A 66 12.43 -20.72 -26.85
C GLN A 66 12.53 -19.43 -26.02
N VAL A 67 11.64 -19.25 -25.06
CA VAL A 67 11.68 -18.13 -24.09
C VAL A 67 12.96 -18.21 -23.25
N ALA A 68 13.35 -19.43 -22.83
CA ALA A 68 14.54 -19.67 -22.04
C ALA A 68 15.82 -19.29 -22.79
N GLU A 69 15.91 -19.68 -24.05
CA GLU A 69 17.03 -19.36 -24.94
C GLU A 69 17.11 -17.85 -25.18
N ALA A 70 16.00 -17.20 -25.52
CA ALA A 70 15.95 -15.76 -25.80
C ALA A 70 16.32 -14.88 -24.58
N LEU A 71 15.97 -15.34 -23.36
CA LEU A 71 16.21 -14.57 -22.13
C LEU A 71 17.41 -15.06 -21.32
N GLY A 72 18.17 -16.04 -21.81
CA GLY A 72 19.33 -16.61 -21.10
C GLY A 72 18.95 -17.30 -19.78
N LEU A 73 17.75 -17.89 -19.70
CA LEU A 73 17.23 -18.55 -18.49
C LEU A 73 17.18 -20.07 -18.65
N SER A 74 17.06 -20.78 -17.54
CA SER A 74 16.75 -22.21 -17.62
C SER A 74 15.29 -22.45 -18.02
N PRO A 75 15.00 -23.50 -18.83
CA PRO A 75 13.62 -23.83 -19.18
C PRO A 75 12.72 -24.09 -17.96
N ASN A 76 13.28 -24.61 -16.86
CA ASN A 76 12.55 -24.83 -15.62
C ASN A 76 12.18 -23.51 -14.93
N THR A 77 13.06 -22.51 -14.95
CA THR A 77 12.77 -21.16 -14.46
C THR A 77 11.64 -20.52 -15.23
N VAL A 78 11.70 -20.61 -16.57
CA VAL A 78 10.64 -20.10 -17.43
C VAL A 78 9.31 -20.82 -17.17
N ARG A 79 9.28 -22.16 -17.10
CA ARG A 79 8.05 -22.91 -16.77
C ARG A 79 7.45 -22.48 -15.43
N ARG A 80 8.30 -22.25 -14.41
CA ARG A 80 7.84 -21.74 -13.13
C ARG A 80 7.18 -20.38 -13.25
N TYR A 81 7.78 -19.44 -14.01
CA TYR A 81 7.22 -18.10 -14.21
C TYR A 81 5.97 -18.12 -15.09
N LEU A 82 5.92 -18.94 -16.14
CA LEU A 82 4.71 -19.12 -16.94
C LEU A 82 3.55 -19.68 -16.11
N LYS A 83 3.83 -20.65 -15.24
CA LYS A 83 2.82 -21.19 -14.32
C LYS A 83 2.36 -20.17 -13.27
N MET A 84 3.20 -19.21 -12.89
CA MET A 84 2.82 -18.08 -12.04
C MET A 84 2.02 -17.01 -12.82
N ALA A 85 2.25 -16.91 -14.15
CA ALA A 85 1.55 -15.98 -15.04
C ALA A 85 0.25 -16.57 -15.61
N GLU A 86 0.08 -17.90 -15.63
CA GLU A 86 -1.21 -18.51 -15.89
C GLU A 86 -2.13 -18.14 -14.73
N GLU A 87 -3.03 -17.18 -14.97
CA GLU A 87 -4.18 -17.01 -14.09
C GLU A 87 -4.86 -18.39 -13.99
N PRO A 88 -5.13 -18.86 -12.77
CA PRO A 88 -5.89 -20.09 -12.63
C PRO A 88 -7.21 -19.84 -13.37
N LYS A 89 -7.44 -20.60 -14.48
CA LYS A 89 -8.75 -20.61 -15.14
C LYS A 89 -9.78 -20.70 -14.03
N PRO A 90 -10.81 -19.83 -14.01
CA PRO A 90 -11.81 -19.90 -12.98
C PRO A 90 -12.33 -21.35 -12.99
N LYS A 91 -11.89 -22.14 -12.02
CA LYS A 91 -12.55 -23.41 -11.73
C LYS A 91 -13.97 -22.99 -11.41
N GLU A 92 -14.94 -23.49 -12.16
CA GLU A 92 -16.34 -23.35 -11.78
C GLU A 92 -16.41 -23.63 -10.29
N LYS A 93 -16.63 -22.57 -9.52
CA LYS A 93 -16.76 -22.68 -8.08
C LYS A 93 -18.01 -23.51 -7.89
N LYS A 94 -17.86 -24.80 -7.55
CA LYS A 94 -18.93 -25.49 -6.82
C LYS A 94 -19.28 -24.53 -5.70
N THR A 95 -20.52 -24.05 -5.72
CA THR A 95 -21.04 -23.13 -4.71
C THR A 95 -20.89 -23.86 -3.38
N ALA A 96 -19.77 -23.58 -2.68
CA ALA A 96 -19.57 -24.10 -1.36
C ALA A 96 -20.69 -23.50 -0.51
N THR A 97 -21.52 -24.33 0.09
CA THR A 97 -22.54 -23.91 1.03
C THR A 97 -21.79 -23.25 2.19
N ILE A 98 -21.79 -21.92 2.22
CA ILE A 98 -21.14 -21.14 3.27
C ILE A 98 -21.91 -21.45 4.58
N ASN A 99 -21.24 -22.08 5.53
CA ASN A 99 -21.82 -22.33 6.84
C ASN A 99 -22.25 -21.02 7.48
N GLN A 100 -23.33 -21.05 8.28
CA GLN A 100 -23.92 -19.85 8.89
C GLN A 100 -22.90 -19.10 9.80
N ALA A 101 -21.95 -19.82 10.41
CA ALA A 101 -20.82 -19.25 11.17
C ALA A 101 -19.81 -18.50 10.27
N ASP A 102 -19.60 -18.96 9.02
CA ASP A 102 -18.73 -18.31 8.06
C ASP A 102 -19.38 -17.06 7.43
N LYS A 103 -20.72 -17.02 7.37
CA LYS A 103 -21.47 -15.83 6.90
C LYS A 103 -21.30 -14.62 7.80
N LEU A 104 -21.11 -14.84 9.12
CA LEU A 104 -20.85 -13.76 10.09
C LEU A 104 -19.42 -13.22 10.04
N LYS A 105 -18.50 -13.90 9.34
CA LYS A 105 -17.09 -13.53 9.26
C LYS A 105 -16.82 -12.31 8.35
N PHE A 106 -17.73 -11.99 7.44
CA PHE A 106 -17.60 -10.91 6.47
C PHE A 106 -18.53 -9.74 6.76
N ILE A 107 -18.45 -9.20 7.96
CA ILE A 107 -19.25 -8.04 8.39
C ILE A 107 -18.48 -6.77 8.09
N SER A 108 -19.17 -5.80 7.49
CA SER A 108 -18.60 -4.48 7.16
C SER A 108 -18.42 -3.55 8.37
N VAL A 109 -18.75 -3.98 9.58
CA VAL A 109 -18.64 -3.18 10.82
C VAL A 109 -17.94 -4.00 11.89
N SER A 110 -16.88 -3.45 12.52
CA SER A 110 -16.14 -4.12 13.59
C SER A 110 -15.57 -3.13 14.60
N GLU A 111 -15.36 -3.59 15.83
CA GLU A 111 -14.59 -2.89 16.88
C GLU A 111 -13.08 -3.25 16.82
N SER A 112 -12.68 -4.07 15.85
CA SER A 112 -11.29 -4.51 15.63
C SER A 112 -10.81 -4.09 14.24
N GLN A 113 -9.84 -3.19 14.19
CA GLN A 113 -9.20 -2.81 12.92
C GLN A 113 -8.48 -4.01 12.28
N THR A 114 -7.90 -4.88 13.10
CA THR A 114 -7.23 -6.09 12.63
C THR A 114 -8.19 -7.04 11.92
N ASP A 115 -9.42 -7.19 12.44
CA ASP A 115 -10.43 -8.07 11.82
C ASP A 115 -10.94 -7.49 10.50
N ILE A 116 -11.11 -6.15 10.43
CA ILE A 116 -11.43 -5.46 9.17
C ILE A 116 -10.33 -5.73 8.14
N LEU A 117 -9.07 -5.51 8.49
CA LEU A 117 -7.95 -5.68 7.57
C LEU A 117 -7.77 -7.15 7.13
N LYS A 118 -8.01 -8.13 8.02
CA LYS A 118 -8.04 -9.55 7.66
C LYS A 118 -9.18 -9.85 6.68
N THR A 119 -10.37 -9.29 6.94
CA THR A 119 -11.52 -9.44 6.03
C THR A 119 -11.22 -8.85 4.65
N ILE A 120 -10.58 -7.69 4.60
CA ILE A 120 -10.16 -7.06 3.33
C ILE A 120 -9.14 -7.96 2.59
N LEU A 121 -8.17 -8.54 3.28
CA LEU A 121 -7.23 -9.50 2.68
C LEU A 121 -7.98 -10.72 2.11
N ASP A 122 -8.87 -11.31 2.89
CA ASP A 122 -9.60 -12.52 2.50
C ASP A 122 -10.53 -12.28 1.28
N ILE A 123 -11.17 -11.11 1.19
CA ILE A 123 -12.13 -10.80 0.11
C ILE A 123 -11.44 -10.22 -1.12
N HIS A 124 -10.62 -9.18 -0.95
CA HIS A 124 -10.11 -8.38 -2.05
C HIS A 124 -8.72 -8.84 -2.52
N LEU A 125 -7.98 -9.55 -1.66
CA LEU A 125 -6.62 -10.02 -1.92
C LEU A 125 -6.44 -11.52 -1.59
N PRO A 126 -7.34 -12.41 -2.05
CA PRO A 126 -7.41 -13.82 -1.58
C PRO A 126 -6.17 -14.65 -1.92
N LYS A 127 -5.28 -14.14 -2.76
CA LYS A 127 -3.99 -14.78 -3.10
C LYS A 127 -2.84 -14.27 -2.22
N ARG A 128 -3.09 -13.28 -1.35
CA ARG A 128 -2.09 -12.65 -0.49
C ARG A 128 -2.26 -13.09 0.96
N LYS A 129 -1.14 -13.24 1.65
CA LYS A 129 -1.11 -13.45 3.11
C LYS A 129 -0.92 -12.15 3.88
N ASN A 130 -0.36 -11.13 3.23
CA ASN A 130 -0.08 -9.81 3.78
C ASN A 130 -0.29 -8.74 2.70
N PHE A 131 -0.39 -7.50 3.14
CA PHE A 131 -0.34 -6.35 2.24
C PHE A 131 1.05 -6.21 1.63
N GLN A 132 1.13 -5.63 0.43
CA GLN A 132 2.41 -5.44 -0.23
C GLN A 132 3.12 -4.20 0.31
N CYS A 133 2.41 -3.09 0.46
CA CYS A 133 3.01 -1.84 0.89
C CYS A 133 2.09 -1.07 1.85
N ASP A 134 2.67 -0.43 2.87
CA ASP A 134 2.00 0.56 3.73
C ASP A 134 2.82 1.85 3.69
N LEU A 135 2.20 2.95 3.25
CA LEU A 135 2.85 4.26 3.10
C LEU A 135 2.77 5.13 4.36
N THR A 136 2.09 4.65 5.40
CA THR A 136 1.84 5.33 6.66
C THR A 136 2.03 4.39 7.83
N ALA A 137 3.06 3.54 7.74
CA ALA A 137 3.25 2.39 8.61
C ALA A 137 3.47 2.76 10.09
N TRP A 138 3.94 4.00 10.36
CA TRP A 138 4.17 4.52 11.70
C TRP A 138 4.86 3.47 12.59
N LYS A 139 4.26 3.16 13.75
CA LYS A 139 4.73 2.14 14.70
C LYS A 139 4.20 0.74 14.38
N LEU A 140 3.78 0.48 13.16
CA LEU A 140 3.19 -0.80 12.71
C LEU A 140 1.96 -1.21 13.54
N GLY A 141 1.14 -0.22 13.92
CA GLY A 141 0.03 -0.40 14.85
C GLY A 141 -1.00 -1.44 14.40
N PHE A 142 -1.30 -1.49 13.10
CA PHE A 142 -2.25 -2.45 12.50
C PHE A 142 -1.77 -3.90 12.60
N TYR A 143 -0.46 -4.12 12.62
CA TYR A 143 0.17 -5.44 12.44
C TYR A 143 0.54 -6.11 13.77
N LYS A 144 0.23 -5.49 14.93
CA LYS A 144 0.61 -6.01 16.25
C LYS A 144 -0.22 -7.20 16.74
N ASN A 145 -1.46 -7.36 16.22
CA ASN A 145 -2.44 -8.32 16.72
C ASN A 145 -2.65 -9.50 15.76
N GLY A 146 -1.56 -10.03 15.19
CA GLY A 146 -1.59 -11.21 14.35
C GLY A 146 -2.04 -10.97 12.90
N LEU A 147 -1.99 -9.73 12.43
CA LEU A 147 -2.00 -9.41 11.01
C LEU A 147 -0.54 -9.39 10.54
N PRO A 148 -0.16 -10.15 9.48
CA PRO A 148 1.20 -10.12 8.96
C PRO A 148 1.60 -8.73 8.48
N LYS A 149 2.85 -8.33 8.75
CA LYS A 149 3.38 -7.04 8.29
C LYS A 149 3.40 -6.98 6.77
N PRO A 150 3.24 -5.78 6.18
CA PRO A 150 3.47 -5.55 4.76
C PRO A 150 4.90 -5.92 4.36
N LEU A 151 5.09 -6.19 3.07
CA LEU A 151 6.44 -6.43 2.54
C LEU A 151 7.30 -5.17 2.59
N TYR A 152 6.67 -4.02 2.40
CA TYR A 152 7.33 -2.71 2.38
C TYR A 152 6.56 -1.73 3.27
N CYS A 153 7.27 -1.10 4.19
CA CYS A 153 6.71 -0.15 5.14
C CYS A 153 7.42 1.19 5.00
N TYR A 154 6.64 2.25 4.78
CA TYR A 154 7.12 3.62 4.66
C TYR A 154 6.35 4.53 5.61
N ASP A 155 7.01 5.61 6.04
CA ASP A 155 6.38 6.65 6.83
C ASP A 155 7.12 7.98 6.64
N LYS A 156 6.40 9.10 6.67
CA LYS A 156 6.96 10.46 6.61
C LYS A 156 7.90 10.76 7.78
N TYR A 157 7.70 10.10 8.90
CA TYR A 157 8.42 10.30 10.15
C TYR A 157 9.35 9.14 10.51
N ALA A 158 9.70 8.30 9.55
CA ALA A 158 10.55 7.11 9.76
C ALA A 158 11.85 7.43 10.50
N SER A 159 12.51 8.55 10.16
CA SER A 159 13.76 8.99 10.77
C SER A 159 13.62 9.31 12.28
N ILE A 160 12.43 9.70 12.74
CA ILE A 160 12.14 10.03 14.15
C ILE A 160 11.72 8.77 14.92
N LEU A 161 11.19 7.77 14.25
CA LEU A 161 10.66 6.57 14.88
C LEU A 161 11.73 5.63 15.43
N GLY A 162 12.97 5.69 14.89
CA GLY A 162 14.04 4.77 15.24
C GLY A 162 13.69 3.30 15.00
N ASN A 163 12.85 3.03 14.00
CA ASN A 163 12.40 1.70 13.62
C ASN A 163 12.97 1.35 12.23
N ASP A 164 13.99 0.51 12.19
CA ASP A 164 14.67 0.10 10.95
C ASP A 164 13.76 -0.69 9.99
N GLU A 165 12.59 -1.13 10.43
CA GLU A 165 11.60 -1.80 9.59
C GLU A 165 10.74 -0.83 8.76
N VAL A 166 10.80 0.49 9.05
CA VAL A 166 10.03 1.53 8.37
C VAL A 166 10.99 2.49 7.69
N ARG A 167 10.86 2.63 6.38
CA ARG A 167 11.70 3.49 5.53
C ARG A 167 11.08 4.89 5.40
N ASP A 168 11.91 5.87 5.04
CA ASP A 168 11.43 7.22 4.78
C ASP A 168 10.54 7.26 3.53
N LEU A 169 9.35 7.85 3.66
CA LEU A 169 8.40 7.99 2.56
C LEU A 169 8.97 8.79 1.37
N ALA A 170 9.92 9.70 1.62
CA ALA A 170 10.59 10.45 0.56
C ALA A 170 11.37 9.54 -0.41
N GLU A 171 11.81 8.36 0.03
CA GLU A 171 12.51 7.39 -0.81
C GLU A 171 11.54 6.59 -1.70
N PHE A 172 10.26 6.52 -1.33
CA PHE A 172 9.28 5.67 -2.03
C PHE A 172 9.11 6.04 -3.50
N GLU A 173 9.14 7.32 -3.83
CA GLU A 173 8.98 7.76 -5.23
C GLU A 173 10.13 7.31 -6.12
N THR A 174 11.36 7.34 -5.60
CA THR A 174 12.58 6.99 -6.32
C THR A 174 12.89 5.51 -6.32
N ASP A 175 12.44 4.80 -5.28
CA ASP A 175 12.70 3.38 -5.12
C ASP A 175 11.88 2.49 -6.07
N TRP A 176 10.72 2.98 -6.50
CA TRP A 176 9.77 2.15 -7.24
C TRP A 176 9.30 2.79 -8.53
N HIS A 177 9.20 1.97 -9.56
CA HIS A 177 8.56 2.37 -10.81
C HIS A 177 7.05 2.49 -10.66
N ASP A 178 6.44 3.26 -11.57
CA ASP A 178 4.99 3.36 -11.64
C ASP A 178 4.37 2.01 -12.01
N GLY A 179 3.20 1.71 -11.45
CA GLY A 179 2.52 0.46 -11.70
C GLY A 179 3.15 -0.78 -11.03
N THR A 180 3.93 -0.59 -9.96
CA THR A 180 4.63 -1.71 -9.27
C THR A 180 3.73 -2.48 -8.32
N PHE A 181 2.86 -1.80 -7.58
CA PHE A 181 2.14 -2.40 -6.45
C PHE A 181 0.76 -2.91 -6.85
N ASP A 182 0.42 -4.11 -6.41
CA ASP A 182 -0.94 -4.64 -6.52
C ASP A 182 -1.83 -4.23 -5.35
N ASN A 183 -1.24 -3.86 -4.23
CA ASN A 183 -1.99 -3.26 -3.12
C ASN A 183 -1.13 -2.33 -2.26
N ILE A 184 -1.77 -1.27 -1.75
CA ILE A 184 -1.19 -0.25 -0.88
C ILE A 184 -2.15 0.03 0.27
N VAL A 185 -1.62 0.29 1.46
CA VAL A 185 -2.36 0.74 2.66
C VAL A 185 -1.97 2.18 2.97
N ILE A 186 -2.96 3.02 3.34
CA ILE A 186 -2.78 4.40 3.78
C ILE A 186 -3.68 4.68 4.99
N ASP A 187 -3.11 5.21 6.07
CA ASP A 187 -3.81 5.70 7.28
C ASP A 187 -3.23 7.06 7.69
N LEU A 188 -3.65 8.12 7.00
CA LEU A 188 -3.22 9.49 7.33
C LEU A 188 -3.93 10.01 8.57
N PRO A 189 -3.30 10.95 9.32
CA PRO A 189 -4.01 11.70 10.35
C PRO A 189 -5.27 12.36 9.80
N CYS A 190 -6.36 12.28 10.57
CA CYS A 190 -7.68 12.82 10.19
C CYS A 190 -8.10 13.98 11.09
N SER A 191 -7.15 14.79 11.56
CA SER A 191 -7.45 15.91 12.44
C SER A 191 -6.59 17.13 12.13
N VAL A 192 -7.18 18.30 12.41
CA VAL A 192 -6.52 19.59 12.31
C VAL A 192 -6.36 20.14 13.72
N GLU A 193 -5.19 20.66 14.04
CA GLU A 193 -4.96 21.32 15.32
C GLU A 193 -5.82 22.58 15.45
N ALA A 194 -6.60 22.67 16.53
CA ALA A 194 -7.38 23.89 16.77
C ALA A 194 -6.41 25.02 17.18
N PRO A 195 -6.56 26.24 16.65
CA PRO A 195 -5.65 27.37 16.91
C PRO A 195 -5.43 27.72 18.39
N SER A 196 -6.30 27.25 19.26
CA SER A 196 -6.28 27.54 20.72
C SER A 196 -5.73 26.42 21.60
N THR A 197 -5.44 25.25 21.06
CA THR A 197 -4.94 24.11 21.82
C THR A 197 -3.42 24.02 21.68
N LYS A 198 -2.70 24.27 22.78
CA LYS A 198 -1.33 23.77 22.90
C LYS A 198 -1.40 22.26 22.84
N SER A 199 -1.09 21.71 21.70
CA SER A 199 -1.17 20.28 21.43
C SER A 199 -0.32 19.52 22.44
N ARG A 200 -0.95 18.58 23.16
CA ARG A 200 -0.25 17.54 23.90
C ARG A 200 0.06 16.33 22.99
N PHE A 201 -0.28 16.44 21.73
CA PHE A 201 -0.15 15.37 20.77
C PHE A 201 1.13 15.55 19.95
N ASP A 202 1.66 14.47 19.51
CA ASP A 202 2.81 14.38 18.63
C ASP A 202 2.48 15.05 17.28
N VAL A 203 3.38 15.85 16.74
CA VAL A 203 3.24 16.53 15.42
C VAL A 203 2.90 15.59 14.27
N SER A 204 3.12 14.30 14.46
CA SER A 204 2.78 13.25 13.48
C SER A 204 1.29 12.87 13.43
N THR A 205 0.45 13.41 14.34
CA THR A 205 -0.95 12.98 14.48
C THR A 205 -1.98 13.99 13.99
N HIS A 206 -1.56 15.18 13.53
CA HIS A 206 -2.47 16.22 13.02
C HIS A 206 -1.79 17.16 12.03
N PHE A 207 -2.62 17.87 11.29
CA PHE A 207 -2.22 18.91 10.37
C PHE A 207 -2.41 20.29 11.01
N SER A 208 -1.67 21.29 10.55
CA SER A 208 -1.76 22.65 11.05
C SER A 208 -3.00 23.40 10.52
N SER A 209 -3.55 22.94 9.40
CA SER A 209 -4.71 23.58 8.76
C SER A 209 -5.50 22.58 7.91
N LEU A 210 -6.77 22.90 7.66
CA LEU A 210 -7.63 22.12 6.79
C LEU A 210 -7.13 22.03 5.33
N PRO A 211 -6.65 23.12 4.70
CA PRO A 211 -6.04 23.03 3.37
C PRO A 211 -4.84 22.09 3.32
N GLU A 212 -3.95 22.12 4.32
CA GLU A 212 -2.80 21.21 4.40
C GLU A 212 -3.26 19.75 4.50
N LEU A 213 -4.26 19.48 5.35
CA LEU A 213 -4.85 18.14 5.48
C LEU A 213 -5.35 17.64 4.12
N LEU A 214 -6.17 18.42 3.43
CA LEU A 214 -6.73 18.03 2.14
C LEU A 214 -5.66 17.84 1.07
N GLN A 215 -4.67 18.72 1.02
CA GLN A 215 -3.55 18.62 0.08
C GLN A 215 -2.73 17.34 0.30
N GLU A 216 -2.44 16.97 1.54
CA GLU A 216 -1.68 15.76 1.82
C GLU A 216 -2.49 14.49 1.50
N HIS A 217 -3.80 14.47 1.79
CA HIS A 217 -4.68 13.39 1.39
C HIS A 217 -4.71 13.20 -0.13
N GLU A 218 -4.87 14.29 -0.89
CA GLU A 218 -4.86 14.26 -2.36
C GLU A 218 -3.51 13.78 -2.91
N LYS A 219 -2.41 14.31 -2.37
CA LYS A 219 -1.05 13.93 -2.75
C LYS A 219 -0.82 12.43 -2.57
N MET A 220 -1.21 11.87 -1.42
CA MET A 220 -1.03 10.45 -1.13
C MET A 220 -1.92 9.56 -2.00
N LEU A 221 -3.15 9.98 -2.31
CA LEU A 221 -4.01 9.28 -3.25
C LEU A 221 -3.41 9.25 -4.66
N ARG A 222 -2.88 10.39 -5.16
CA ARG A 222 -2.20 10.48 -6.46
C ARG A 222 -0.92 9.63 -6.50
N LEU A 223 -0.13 9.64 -5.43
CA LEU A 223 1.07 8.81 -5.29
C LEU A 223 0.71 7.33 -5.37
N ALA A 224 -0.27 6.87 -4.58
CA ALA A 224 -0.75 5.50 -4.62
C ALA A 224 -1.26 5.12 -6.01
N TYR A 225 -2.09 5.98 -6.63
CA TYR A 225 -2.61 5.72 -7.97
C TYR A 225 -1.50 5.51 -8.99
N ARG A 226 -0.47 6.35 -8.98
CA ARG A 226 0.66 6.25 -9.90
C ARG A 226 1.44 4.96 -9.68
N LYS A 227 1.76 4.62 -8.41
CA LYS A 227 2.59 3.46 -8.05
C LYS A 227 1.87 2.11 -8.13
N MET A 228 0.54 2.12 -8.14
CA MET A 228 -0.25 0.90 -8.27
C MET A 228 -0.40 0.45 -9.72
N GLN A 229 -0.43 -0.85 -9.92
CA GLN A 229 -0.82 -1.47 -11.20
C GLN A 229 -2.32 -1.32 -11.45
N THR A 230 -2.75 -1.51 -12.68
CA THR A 230 -4.17 -1.61 -13.04
C THR A 230 -4.84 -2.74 -12.25
N ASP A 231 -6.09 -2.55 -11.84
CA ASP A 231 -6.85 -3.45 -10.95
C ASP A 231 -6.24 -3.62 -9.55
N GLY A 232 -5.21 -2.85 -9.20
CA GLY A 232 -4.63 -2.82 -7.85
C GLY A 232 -5.62 -2.28 -6.81
N ILE A 233 -5.44 -2.71 -5.56
CA ILE A 233 -6.32 -2.41 -4.43
C ILE A 233 -5.65 -1.43 -3.47
N LEU A 234 -6.26 -0.27 -3.26
CA LEU A 234 -5.86 0.68 -2.22
C LEU A 234 -6.78 0.52 -1.01
N ILE A 235 -6.17 0.28 0.15
CA ILE A 235 -6.86 0.32 1.43
C ILE A 235 -6.60 1.69 2.05
N TYR A 236 -7.65 2.46 2.23
CA TYR A 236 -7.54 3.84 2.70
C TYR A 236 -8.39 4.04 3.96
N LYS A 237 -7.72 4.29 5.10
CA LYS A 237 -8.43 4.61 6.33
C LYS A 237 -8.61 6.11 6.46
N THR A 238 -9.81 6.53 6.86
CA THR A 238 -10.16 7.92 7.13
C THR A 238 -11.21 8.01 8.23
N MET A 239 -11.39 9.19 8.79
CA MET A 239 -12.36 9.44 9.83
C MET A 239 -12.89 10.86 9.71
N ASP A 240 -14.22 11.03 9.91
CA ASP A 240 -14.81 12.33 10.07
C ASP A 240 -14.47 12.93 11.43
N PHE A 241 -14.43 14.25 11.52
CA PHE A 241 -14.02 14.92 12.75
C PHE A 241 -14.80 16.23 12.97
N THR A 242 -14.65 16.83 14.12
CA THR A 242 -15.23 18.15 14.43
C THR A 242 -14.18 19.22 14.20
N TYR A 243 -14.44 20.18 13.31
CA TYR A 243 -13.58 21.31 13.02
C TYR A 243 -14.31 22.62 13.34
N CYS A 244 -13.71 23.49 14.16
CA CYS A 244 -14.32 24.75 14.61
C CYS A 244 -15.72 24.60 15.18
N GLY A 245 -16.02 23.47 15.84
CA GLY A 245 -17.33 23.20 16.45
C GLY A 245 -18.37 22.57 15.53
N PHE A 246 -18.05 22.36 14.26
CA PHE A 246 -18.94 21.76 13.26
C PHE A 246 -18.38 20.40 12.76
N PRO A 247 -19.25 19.45 12.38
CA PRO A 247 -18.82 18.23 11.73
C PRO A 247 -18.13 18.55 10.40
N TYR A 248 -17.01 17.89 10.16
CA TYR A 248 -16.33 17.90 8.87
C TYR A 248 -16.26 16.48 8.31
N TRP A 249 -16.80 16.30 7.11
CA TRP A 249 -16.97 15.01 6.47
C TRP A 249 -15.75 14.71 5.58
N LEU A 250 -14.63 14.39 6.21
CA LEU A 250 -13.39 14.05 5.49
C LEU A 250 -13.57 12.80 4.65
N SER A 251 -14.41 11.87 5.10
CA SER A 251 -14.72 10.66 4.34
C SER A 251 -15.33 10.97 2.96
N ASP A 252 -16.19 11.98 2.85
CA ASP A 252 -16.78 12.40 1.57
C ASP A 252 -15.74 13.08 0.67
N GLU A 253 -14.86 13.89 1.24
CA GLU A 253 -13.76 14.51 0.49
C GLU A 253 -12.78 13.48 -0.07
N VAL A 254 -12.42 12.46 0.73
CA VAL A 254 -11.55 11.37 0.28
C VAL A 254 -12.23 10.58 -0.86
N LEU A 255 -13.53 10.28 -0.74
CA LEU A 255 -14.28 9.61 -1.80
C LEU A 255 -14.30 10.42 -3.10
N ARG A 256 -14.54 11.73 -2.99
CA ARG A 256 -14.54 12.66 -4.15
C ARG A 256 -13.16 12.69 -4.81
N MET A 257 -12.09 12.94 -4.04
CA MET A 257 -10.73 12.98 -4.56
C MET A 257 -10.31 11.66 -5.20
N ALA A 258 -10.59 10.54 -4.55
CA ALA A 258 -10.27 9.22 -5.09
C ALA A 258 -10.94 8.97 -6.43
N LYS A 259 -12.23 9.31 -6.57
CA LYS A 259 -12.99 9.20 -7.82
C LYS A 259 -12.42 10.07 -8.92
N GLU A 260 -12.08 11.34 -8.64
CA GLU A 260 -11.49 12.28 -9.60
C GLU A 260 -10.12 11.82 -10.09
N ILE A 261 -9.35 11.14 -9.24
CA ILE A 261 -8.04 10.56 -9.59
C ILE A 261 -8.19 9.32 -10.48
N GLY A 262 -9.31 8.61 -10.42
CA GLY A 262 -9.59 7.41 -11.23
C GLY A 262 -9.71 6.12 -10.44
N PHE A 263 -9.92 6.20 -9.14
CA PHE A 263 -10.28 5.07 -8.32
C PHE A 263 -11.80 4.79 -8.34
N GLU A 264 -12.17 3.52 -8.23
CA GLU A 264 -13.52 3.07 -7.95
C GLU A 264 -13.60 2.57 -6.51
N LEU A 265 -14.65 2.94 -5.78
CA LEU A 265 -14.93 2.36 -4.46
C LEU A 265 -15.46 0.94 -4.65
N ALA A 266 -14.66 -0.06 -4.28
CA ALA A 266 -15.01 -1.47 -4.36
C ALA A 266 -15.72 -1.95 -3.09
N ASP A 267 -15.36 -1.41 -1.91
CA ASP A 267 -15.97 -1.79 -0.63
C ASP A 267 -15.73 -0.72 0.45
N LYS A 268 -16.53 -0.79 1.53
CA LYS A 268 -16.47 0.14 2.66
C LYS A 268 -16.68 -0.58 3.97
N TYR A 269 -15.74 -0.46 4.89
CA TYR A 269 -15.83 -1.00 6.25
C TYR A 269 -15.87 0.12 7.28
N ILE A 270 -16.58 -0.13 8.39
CA ILE A 270 -16.73 0.82 9.51
C ILE A 270 -16.03 0.23 10.72
N TYR A 271 -15.03 0.94 11.21
CA TYR A 271 -14.40 0.68 12.50
C TYR A 271 -15.07 1.52 13.58
N ILE A 272 -15.59 0.90 14.61
CA ILE A 272 -16.17 1.57 15.78
C ILE A 272 -15.10 1.56 16.88
N ASP A 273 -14.57 2.75 17.23
CA ASP A 273 -13.59 2.84 18.31
C ASP A 273 -14.27 2.72 19.68
N PRO A 274 -14.05 1.63 20.42
CA PRO A 274 -14.66 1.43 21.73
C PRO A 274 -14.18 2.44 22.78
N LYS A 275 -13.05 3.11 22.55
CA LYS A 275 -12.50 4.12 23.49
C LYS A 275 -13.19 5.47 23.33
N HIS A 276 -13.67 5.83 22.15
CA HIS A 276 -14.34 7.11 21.86
C HIS A 276 -15.80 7.17 22.31
N ARG A 277 -16.35 6.09 22.87
CA ARG A 277 -17.73 6.08 23.44
C ARG A 277 -17.87 6.93 24.71
N LYS A 278 -16.78 7.46 25.26
CA LYS A 278 -16.83 8.32 26.46
C LYS A 278 -17.13 9.75 26.02
N ILE A 279 -18.42 10.09 25.99
CA ILE A 279 -18.88 11.48 25.81
C ILE A 279 -18.28 12.32 26.96
N ASP A 280 -17.62 13.42 26.62
CA ASP A 280 -17.17 14.39 27.63
C ASP A 280 -18.39 14.98 28.35
N ARG A 281 -18.65 14.47 29.56
CA ARG A 281 -19.78 14.89 30.40
C ARG A 281 -19.77 16.37 30.79
N ARG A 282 -18.67 17.09 30.50
CA ARG A 282 -18.54 18.54 30.73
C ARG A 282 -19.20 19.38 29.63
N ARG A 283 -19.52 18.77 28.47
CA ARG A 283 -20.24 19.46 27.41
C ARG A 283 -21.74 19.43 27.71
N THR A 284 -22.32 20.61 27.96
CA THR A 284 -23.76 20.78 28.25
C THR A 284 -24.62 20.99 27.01
N ARG A 285 -24.02 21.29 25.86
CA ARG A 285 -24.70 21.46 24.56
C ARG A 285 -23.91 20.82 23.44
N PHE A 286 -24.57 20.02 22.63
CA PHE A 286 -24.09 19.47 21.39
C PHE A 286 -24.92 20.07 20.25
N THR A 287 -24.24 20.64 19.26
CA THR A 287 -24.86 21.14 18.03
C THR A 287 -24.90 20.06 16.94
N ALA A 288 -24.13 18.98 17.11
CA ALA A 288 -24.06 17.83 16.22
C ALA A 288 -23.53 16.60 16.96
N SER A 289 -23.71 15.43 16.34
CA SER A 289 -23.09 14.19 16.80
C SER A 289 -21.57 14.27 16.72
N VAL A 290 -20.88 13.58 17.64
CA VAL A 290 -19.43 13.42 17.60
C VAL A 290 -19.11 12.14 16.84
N PRO A 291 -18.35 12.17 15.74
CA PRO A 291 -17.93 10.97 15.04
C PRO A 291 -17.14 10.04 15.98
N ALA A 292 -17.58 8.78 16.09
CA ALA A 292 -16.99 7.78 16.97
C ALA A 292 -16.54 6.54 16.16
N HIS A 293 -16.36 6.70 14.87
CA HIS A 293 -16.01 5.63 13.94
C HIS A 293 -15.04 6.13 12.88
N ALA A 294 -14.34 5.19 12.28
CA ALA A 294 -13.50 5.43 11.11
C ALA A 294 -13.96 4.51 9.97
N TYR A 295 -13.59 4.86 8.78
CA TYR A 295 -13.86 4.09 7.58
C TYR A 295 -12.58 3.47 7.06
N PHE A 296 -12.67 2.23 6.57
CA PHE A 296 -11.68 1.64 5.68
C PHE A 296 -12.33 1.55 4.30
N PHE A 297 -11.92 2.40 3.40
CA PHE A 297 -12.31 2.33 2.00
C PHE A 297 -11.39 1.36 1.27
N VAL A 298 -11.98 0.51 0.46
CA VAL A 298 -11.26 -0.34 -0.47
C VAL A 298 -11.49 0.21 -1.86
N PHE A 299 -10.47 0.81 -2.43
CA PHE A 299 -10.52 1.36 -3.78
C PHE A 299 -9.84 0.42 -4.77
N ARG A 300 -10.35 0.37 -5.99
CA ARG A 300 -9.72 -0.30 -7.13
C ARG A 300 -9.24 0.74 -8.12
N LYS A 301 -8.00 0.61 -8.58
CA LYS A 301 -7.49 1.43 -9.68
C LYS A 301 -8.09 0.94 -10.99
N LEU A 302 -8.93 1.76 -11.62
CA LEU A 302 -9.51 1.42 -12.91
C LEU A 302 -8.48 1.53 -14.04
N ARG A 303 -8.67 0.70 -15.06
CA ARG A 303 -7.95 0.85 -16.33
C ARG A 303 -8.39 2.16 -16.97
N GLN A 304 -7.46 3.07 -17.25
CA GLN A 304 -7.79 4.23 -18.08
C GLN A 304 -8.17 3.71 -19.48
N VAL A 305 -9.44 3.85 -19.83
CA VAL A 305 -9.87 3.69 -21.20
C VAL A 305 -9.41 4.97 -21.90
N ASN A 306 -8.36 4.87 -22.71
CA ASN A 306 -7.98 5.97 -23.57
C ASN A 306 -9.22 6.34 -24.42
N ALA A 307 -9.85 7.46 -24.10
CA ALA A 307 -10.83 8.08 -24.98
C ALA A 307 -10.06 8.63 -26.21
N GLN A 308 -9.72 7.71 -27.11
CA GLN A 308 -9.37 8.04 -28.48
C GLN A 308 -10.64 7.86 -29.30
N SER A 309 -11.35 8.95 -29.50
CA SER A 309 -12.28 9.12 -30.62
C SER A 309 -12.25 10.58 -31.03
#